data_2de6d2a57c42b3a5a00804b39e2c4771
#
_entry.id   2de6d2a57c42b3a5a00804b39e2c4771
#
_cell.length_a   1.000
_cell.length_b   1.000
_cell.length_c   1.000
_cell.angle_alpha   90.00
_cell.angle_beta   90.00
_cell.angle_gamma   90.00
#
_symmetry.space_group_name_H-M   'P 1'
#
loop_
_entity.id
_entity.type
_entity.pdbx_description
1 polymer ?
#
loop_
_entity_poly.entity_id
_entity_poly.type
_entity_poly.pdbx_seq_one_letter_code
_entity_poly.pdbx_strand_id
1 'polypeptide(L)'
;EGPYIQALIKEWQLYLQVLGERPTIKEIHLGGGTPTFFSPKHLKELIVGLLEYADLHERYEFSFEGHPGNTTYDHLKALAEVGFTRVSFGIQDFDPKVQEAINRRQSFEEVEQVTLWSRELGYKSVNFDLIYGLPFQTLESIQDTIDYVSELMPDRIAFYSYAHVPWQRPGQRAYSEKDLPKPEMKRRMNQFGQ
;
A
#
# COMPACT_ATOMS: atom_id res chain seq x y z
N GLU A 1 13.25 -15.39 5.18
CA GLU A 1 12.12 -15.26 4.24
C GLU A 1 11.68 -16.64 3.70
N GLY A 2 12.58 -17.42 3.07
CA GLY A 2 12.26 -18.68 2.40
C GLY A 2 11.39 -19.65 3.20
N PRO A 3 11.74 -20.03 4.44
CA PRO A 3 10.90 -20.94 5.25
C PRO A 3 9.47 -20.44 5.46
N TYR A 4 9.27 -19.14 5.58
CA TYR A 4 7.94 -18.54 5.72
C TYR A 4 7.12 -18.65 4.43
N ILE A 5 7.74 -18.34 3.28
CA ILE A 5 7.10 -18.51 1.97
C ILE A 5 6.68 -19.97 1.75
N GLN A 6 7.57 -20.92 2.06
CA GLN A 6 7.26 -22.36 1.96
C GLN A 6 6.11 -22.76 2.89
N ALA A 7 6.04 -22.18 4.09
CA ALA A 7 4.94 -22.43 5.01
C ALA A 7 3.61 -21.92 4.45
N LEU A 8 3.56 -20.73 3.84
CA LEU A 8 2.36 -20.20 3.21
C LEU A 8 1.88 -21.07 2.03
N ILE A 9 2.81 -21.51 1.17
CA ILE A 9 2.48 -22.39 0.04
C ILE A 9 1.92 -23.72 0.57
N LYS A 10 2.53 -24.27 1.61
CA LYS A 10 2.06 -25.52 2.23
C LYS A 10 0.68 -25.36 2.89
N GLU A 11 0.45 -24.23 3.55
CA GLU A 11 -0.86 -23.90 4.11
C GLU A 11 -1.92 -23.83 3.02
N TRP A 12 -1.62 -23.17 1.90
CA TRP A 12 -2.49 -23.15 0.73
C TRP A 12 -2.85 -24.56 0.25
N GLN A 13 -1.87 -25.45 0.13
CA GLN A 13 -2.10 -26.84 -0.25
C GLN A 13 -3.04 -27.59 0.73
N LEU A 14 -2.95 -27.30 2.04
CA LEU A 14 -3.87 -27.85 3.04
C LEU A 14 -5.31 -27.36 2.82
N TYR A 15 -5.49 -26.06 2.52
CA TYR A 15 -6.83 -25.55 2.16
C TYR A 15 -7.40 -26.24 0.92
N LEU A 16 -6.58 -26.49 -0.10
CA LEU A 16 -7.00 -27.16 -1.32
C LEU A 16 -7.42 -28.63 -1.07
N GLN A 17 -6.76 -29.32 -0.16
CA GLN A 17 -7.18 -30.68 0.25
C GLN A 17 -8.57 -30.69 0.89
N VAL A 18 -8.89 -29.66 1.68
CA VAL A 18 -10.21 -29.51 2.31
C VAL A 18 -11.26 -29.09 1.28
N LEU A 19 -10.89 -28.22 0.34
CA LEU A 19 -11.78 -27.77 -0.72
C LEU A 19 -12.18 -28.90 -1.67
N GLY A 20 -11.28 -29.86 -1.91
CA GLY A 20 -11.53 -31.05 -2.71
C GLY A 20 -11.60 -30.83 -4.23
N GLU A 21 -11.35 -29.62 -4.69
CA GLU A 21 -11.33 -29.24 -6.10
C GLU A 21 -10.22 -28.23 -6.40
N ARG A 22 -9.85 -28.09 -7.66
CA ARG A 22 -8.92 -27.07 -8.12
C ARG A 22 -9.65 -25.72 -8.24
N PRO A 23 -9.28 -24.68 -7.45
CA PRO A 23 -10.00 -23.42 -7.47
C PRO A 23 -9.64 -22.59 -8.68
N THR A 24 -10.55 -21.71 -9.08
CA THR A 24 -10.30 -20.64 -10.03
C THR A 24 -10.07 -19.32 -9.26
N ILE A 25 -8.84 -18.79 -9.33
CA ILE A 25 -8.47 -17.54 -8.67
C ILE A 25 -8.89 -16.37 -9.56
N LYS A 26 -9.65 -15.45 -8.98
CA LYS A 26 -10.05 -14.19 -9.60
C LYS A 26 -9.25 -13.01 -9.07
N GLU A 27 -8.91 -13.03 -7.80
CA GLU A 27 -8.22 -11.91 -7.16
C GLU A 27 -7.10 -12.42 -6.25
N ILE A 28 -5.93 -11.75 -6.32
CA ILE A 28 -4.88 -11.86 -5.32
C ILE A 28 -4.56 -10.45 -4.82
N HIS A 29 -4.60 -10.28 -3.52
CA HIS A 29 -4.17 -9.05 -2.88
C HIS A 29 -3.09 -9.33 -1.83
N LEU A 30 -1.93 -8.69 -2.00
CA LEU A 30 -0.88 -8.69 -1.00
C LEU A 30 -0.97 -7.40 -0.18
N GLY A 31 -1.40 -7.53 1.05
CA GLY A 31 -1.57 -6.40 1.96
C GLY A 31 -1.10 -6.73 3.38
N GLY A 32 -1.50 -5.91 4.34
CA GLY A 32 -1.20 -6.09 5.76
C GLY A 32 -0.05 -5.20 6.23
N GLY A 33 1.16 -5.71 6.40
CA GLY A 33 2.34 -4.91 6.75
C GLY A 33 2.88 -4.19 5.50
N THR A 34 4.06 -4.60 5.06
CA THR A 34 4.62 -4.11 3.79
C THR A 34 5.06 -5.33 2.98
N PRO A 35 4.32 -5.76 1.96
CA PRO A 35 4.68 -6.93 1.16
C PRO A 35 6.09 -6.85 0.57
N THR A 36 6.53 -5.67 0.16
CA THR A 36 7.89 -5.41 -0.36
C THR A 36 8.99 -5.45 0.72
N PHE A 37 8.67 -5.90 1.95
CA PHE A 37 9.64 -6.36 2.92
C PHE A 37 10.32 -7.67 2.48
N PHE A 38 9.59 -8.54 1.77
CA PHE A 38 10.16 -9.72 1.16
C PHE A 38 10.93 -9.35 -0.11
N SER A 39 12.01 -10.08 -0.39
CA SER A 39 12.76 -9.88 -1.63
C SER A 39 11.90 -10.15 -2.87
N PRO A 40 12.20 -9.54 -4.02
CA PRO A 40 11.51 -9.77 -5.28
C PRO A 40 11.40 -11.25 -5.65
N LYS A 41 12.48 -12.00 -5.41
CA LYS A 41 12.55 -13.45 -5.64
C LYS A 41 11.50 -14.21 -4.81
N HIS A 42 11.40 -13.93 -3.52
CA HIS A 42 10.48 -14.63 -2.63
C HIS A 42 9.01 -14.26 -2.89
N LEU A 43 8.73 -13.00 -3.26
CA LEU A 43 7.38 -12.62 -3.69
C LEU A 43 6.96 -13.39 -4.95
N LYS A 44 7.85 -13.46 -5.93
CA LYS A 44 7.59 -14.24 -7.16
C LYS A 44 7.41 -15.73 -6.85
N GLU A 45 8.26 -16.30 -6.01
CA GLU A 45 8.17 -17.70 -5.57
C GLU A 45 6.83 -18.00 -4.90
N LEU A 46 6.36 -17.12 -4.01
CA LEU A 46 5.05 -17.25 -3.36
C LEU A 46 3.93 -17.32 -4.41
N ILE A 47 3.87 -16.34 -5.30
CA ILE A 47 2.78 -16.28 -6.29
C ILE A 47 2.80 -17.46 -7.24
N VAL A 48 3.97 -17.83 -7.76
CA VAL A 48 4.12 -19.02 -8.60
C VAL A 48 3.67 -20.28 -7.86
N GLY A 49 4.07 -20.45 -6.60
CA GLY A 49 3.66 -21.59 -5.78
C GLY A 49 2.17 -21.65 -5.47
N LEU A 50 1.50 -20.49 -5.34
CA LEU A 50 0.04 -20.45 -5.18
C LEU A 50 -0.68 -20.83 -6.49
N LEU A 51 -0.20 -20.31 -7.63
CA LEU A 51 -0.82 -20.50 -8.94
C LEU A 51 -0.58 -21.90 -9.51
N GLU A 52 0.42 -22.63 -9.05
CA GLU A 52 0.66 -24.03 -9.46
C GLU A 52 -0.56 -24.92 -9.20
N TYR A 53 -1.32 -24.63 -8.16
CA TYR A 53 -2.46 -25.41 -7.69
C TYR A 53 -3.83 -24.79 -7.98
N ALA A 54 -3.88 -23.76 -8.81
CA ALA A 54 -5.11 -23.05 -9.13
C ALA A 54 -5.17 -22.69 -10.62
N ASP A 55 -6.37 -22.49 -11.12
CA ASP A 55 -6.58 -21.92 -12.44
C ASP A 55 -6.83 -20.42 -12.31
N LEU A 56 -6.52 -19.64 -13.36
CA LEU A 56 -6.82 -18.22 -13.37
C LEU A 56 -8.16 -17.96 -14.07
N HIS A 57 -8.98 -17.12 -13.43
CA HIS A 57 -10.16 -16.59 -14.09
C HIS A 57 -9.74 -15.69 -15.24
N GLU A 58 -10.51 -15.65 -16.34
CA GLU A 58 -10.22 -14.81 -17.53
C GLU A 58 -10.07 -13.31 -17.21
N ARG A 59 -10.76 -12.84 -16.17
CA ARG A 59 -10.74 -11.45 -15.66
C ARG A 59 -10.13 -11.40 -14.27
N TYR A 60 -8.93 -11.97 -14.12
CA TYR A 60 -8.24 -11.88 -12.84
C TYR A 60 -7.65 -10.49 -12.59
N GLU A 61 -7.51 -10.12 -11.33
CA GLU A 61 -6.89 -8.89 -10.89
C GLU A 61 -5.95 -9.15 -9.71
N PHE A 62 -4.67 -8.84 -9.88
CA PHE A 62 -3.68 -8.96 -8.82
C PHE A 62 -3.20 -7.57 -8.40
N SER A 63 -3.20 -7.33 -7.10
CA SER A 63 -2.86 -6.05 -6.49
C SER A 63 -2.00 -6.22 -5.26
N PHE A 64 -1.21 -5.21 -4.92
CA PHE A 64 -0.44 -5.20 -3.68
C PHE A 64 -0.31 -3.80 -3.10
N GLU A 65 -0.02 -3.76 -1.78
CA GLU A 65 0.33 -2.54 -1.05
C GLU A 65 1.85 -2.37 -1.03
N GLY A 66 2.34 -1.20 -1.34
CA GLY A 66 3.76 -0.84 -1.33
C GLY A 66 4.06 0.34 -0.42
N HIS A 67 5.28 0.38 0.10
CA HIS A 67 5.84 1.56 0.73
C HIS A 67 6.86 2.16 -0.25
N PRO A 68 6.76 3.46 -0.65
CA PRO A 68 7.66 4.05 -1.64
C PRO A 68 9.14 3.81 -1.35
N GLY A 69 9.59 4.08 -0.12
CA GLY A 69 10.99 3.90 0.27
C GLY A 69 11.48 2.44 0.35
N ASN A 70 10.60 1.44 0.29
CA ASN A 70 10.96 0.02 0.36
C ASN A 70 10.66 -0.75 -0.93
N THR A 71 9.97 -0.12 -1.88
CA THR A 71 9.61 -0.75 -3.15
C THR A 71 10.65 -0.41 -4.21
N THR A 72 11.36 -1.41 -4.69
CA THR A 72 12.38 -1.24 -5.76
C THR A 72 11.81 -1.58 -7.12
N TYR A 73 12.50 -1.19 -8.18
CA TYR A 73 12.17 -1.60 -9.56
C TYR A 73 12.04 -3.12 -9.70
N ASP A 74 12.94 -3.88 -9.06
CA ASP A 74 12.92 -5.34 -9.11
C ASP A 74 11.70 -5.94 -8.41
N HIS A 75 11.18 -5.32 -7.32
CA HIS A 75 9.91 -5.74 -6.71
C HIS A 75 8.74 -5.58 -7.69
N LEU A 76 8.63 -4.39 -8.29
CA LEU A 76 7.58 -4.10 -9.26
C LEU A 76 7.68 -5.03 -10.48
N LYS A 77 8.89 -5.23 -11.00
CA LYS A 77 9.13 -6.13 -12.12
C LYS A 77 8.76 -7.57 -11.81
N ALA A 78 9.21 -8.10 -10.68
CA ALA A 78 8.92 -9.48 -10.28
C ALA A 78 7.43 -9.73 -10.10
N LEU A 79 6.68 -8.77 -9.54
CA LEU A 79 5.23 -8.86 -9.39
C LEU A 79 4.50 -8.68 -10.72
N ALA A 80 4.93 -7.76 -11.59
CA ALA A 80 4.37 -7.61 -12.94
C ALA A 80 4.51 -8.90 -13.77
N GLU A 81 5.67 -9.57 -13.70
CA GLU A 81 5.93 -10.83 -14.39
C GLU A 81 5.00 -11.98 -13.98
N VAL A 82 4.40 -11.91 -12.79
CA VAL A 82 3.44 -12.91 -12.29
C VAL A 82 1.99 -12.40 -12.30
N GLY A 83 1.72 -11.32 -13.02
CA GLY A 83 0.37 -10.86 -13.34
C GLY A 83 -0.18 -9.74 -12.47
N PHE A 84 0.62 -9.12 -11.60
CA PHE A 84 0.16 -7.93 -10.86
C PHE A 84 0.03 -6.74 -11.79
N THR A 85 -1.11 -6.08 -11.73
CA THR A 85 -1.44 -4.92 -12.57
C THR A 85 -1.87 -3.70 -11.77
N ARG A 86 -1.97 -3.83 -10.45
CA ARG A 86 -2.36 -2.73 -9.55
C ARG A 86 -1.42 -2.66 -8.35
N VAL A 87 -1.08 -1.44 -7.96
CA VAL A 87 -0.32 -1.15 -6.75
C VAL A 87 -0.97 0.01 -6.00
N SER A 88 -1.02 -0.07 -4.66
CA SER A 88 -1.37 1.05 -3.80
C SER A 88 -0.15 1.45 -2.98
N PHE A 89 0.28 2.70 -3.12
CA PHE A 89 1.35 3.25 -2.30
C PHE A 89 0.79 4.05 -1.13
N GLY A 90 1.15 3.63 0.08
CA GLY A 90 0.83 4.39 1.26
C GLY A 90 1.67 5.67 1.31
N ILE A 91 1.14 6.80 0.91
CA ILE A 91 1.81 8.11 0.98
C ILE A 91 1.55 8.75 2.35
N GLN A 92 0.31 8.75 2.77
CA GLN A 92 -0.24 9.33 3.99
C GLN A 92 -0.23 10.86 3.97
N ASP A 93 0.95 11.49 3.91
CA ASP A 93 1.18 12.93 3.87
C ASP A 93 2.60 13.24 3.38
N PHE A 94 2.83 14.43 2.82
CA PHE A 94 4.16 14.89 2.40
C PHE A 94 4.82 15.87 3.38
N ASP A 95 4.08 16.43 4.35
CA ASP A 95 4.66 17.35 5.33
C ASP A 95 5.68 16.63 6.23
N PRO A 96 6.93 17.11 6.33
CA PRO A 96 7.98 16.44 7.10
C PRO A 96 7.66 16.28 8.59
N LYS A 97 6.96 17.24 9.19
CA LYS A 97 6.58 17.21 10.61
C LYS A 97 5.49 16.17 10.85
N VAL A 98 4.54 16.07 9.93
CA VAL A 98 3.49 15.05 9.96
C VAL A 98 4.11 13.67 9.78
N GLN A 99 5.00 13.51 8.79
CA GLN A 99 5.70 12.25 8.54
C GLN A 99 6.54 11.81 9.74
N GLU A 100 7.26 12.73 10.39
CA GLU A 100 8.04 12.42 11.59
C GLU A 100 7.14 11.90 12.72
N ALA A 101 6.00 12.54 12.95
CA ALA A 101 5.04 12.15 14.00
C ALA A 101 4.49 10.74 13.81
N ILE A 102 4.25 10.32 12.59
CA ILE A 102 3.75 8.98 12.27
C ILE A 102 4.86 7.96 11.99
N ASN A 103 6.12 8.34 12.24
CA ASN A 103 7.32 7.54 11.99
C ASN A 103 7.39 7.02 10.55
N ARG A 104 7.12 7.89 9.60
CA ARG A 104 7.16 7.58 8.17
C ARG A 104 7.97 8.66 7.45
N ARG A 105 9.02 8.25 6.79
CA ARG A 105 9.89 9.17 6.04
C ARG A 105 9.93 8.72 4.59
N GLN A 106 9.49 9.59 3.71
CA GLN A 106 9.56 9.40 2.26
C GLN A 106 9.59 10.77 1.60
N SER A 107 10.39 10.90 0.56
CA SER A 107 10.43 12.13 -0.22
C SER A 107 9.44 12.09 -1.39
N PHE A 108 9.20 13.26 -1.98
CA PHE A 108 8.42 13.35 -3.22
C PHE A 108 9.08 12.55 -4.35
N GLU A 109 10.40 12.65 -4.48
CA GLU A 109 11.19 11.97 -5.50
C GLU A 109 11.12 10.44 -5.38
N GLU A 110 11.07 9.90 -4.16
CA GLU A 110 10.87 8.46 -3.94
C GLU A 110 9.48 8.01 -4.43
N VAL A 111 8.45 8.81 -4.17
CA VAL A 111 7.08 8.53 -4.64
C VAL A 111 6.97 8.67 -6.15
N GLU A 112 7.55 9.72 -6.71
CA GLU A 112 7.63 9.92 -8.16
C GLU A 112 8.32 8.73 -8.83
N GLN A 113 9.45 8.31 -8.30
CA GLN A 113 10.25 7.22 -8.87
C GLN A 113 9.48 5.89 -8.92
N VAL A 114 8.83 5.49 -7.83
CA VAL A 114 8.05 4.23 -7.83
C VAL A 114 6.81 4.33 -8.71
N THR A 115 6.24 5.52 -8.86
CA THR A 115 5.13 5.80 -9.77
C THR A 115 5.55 5.64 -11.24
N LEU A 116 6.68 6.23 -11.61
CA LEU A 116 7.25 6.12 -12.96
C LEU A 116 7.61 4.67 -13.30
N TRP A 117 8.27 3.96 -12.40
CA TRP A 117 8.60 2.54 -12.58
C TRP A 117 7.35 1.67 -12.74
N SER A 118 6.31 1.94 -11.96
CA SER A 118 5.05 1.20 -12.07
C SER A 118 4.42 1.38 -13.45
N ARG A 119 4.41 2.60 -13.98
CA ARG A 119 3.90 2.89 -15.33
C ARG A 119 4.75 2.25 -16.43
N GLU A 120 6.07 2.37 -16.33
CA GLU A 120 7.02 1.75 -17.26
C GLU A 120 6.79 0.23 -17.36
N LEU A 121 6.55 -0.42 -16.21
CA LEU A 121 6.32 -1.87 -16.12
C LEU A 121 4.88 -2.29 -16.48
N GLY A 122 4.01 -1.35 -16.87
CA GLY A 122 2.68 -1.63 -17.39
C GLY A 122 1.61 -1.86 -16.32
N TYR A 123 1.81 -1.37 -15.10
CA TYR A 123 0.75 -1.35 -14.09
C TYR A 123 -0.43 -0.49 -14.60
N LYS A 124 -1.62 -1.06 -14.56
CA LYS A 124 -2.85 -0.44 -15.05
C LYS A 124 -3.46 0.55 -14.05
N SER A 125 -3.10 0.43 -12.78
CA SER A 125 -3.60 1.31 -11.72
C SER A 125 -2.54 1.51 -10.65
N VAL A 126 -2.13 2.74 -10.48
CA VAL A 126 -1.25 3.22 -9.40
C VAL A 126 -2.10 4.07 -8.47
N ASN A 127 -2.32 3.59 -7.25
CA ASN A 127 -3.17 4.23 -6.25
C ASN A 127 -2.31 4.86 -5.16
N PHE A 128 -2.80 5.95 -4.57
CA PHE A 128 -2.20 6.57 -3.40
C PHE A 128 -3.17 6.55 -2.22
N ASP A 129 -2.65 6.13 -1.08
CA ASP A 129 -3.38 6.20 0.19
C ASP A 129 -2.93 7.44 0.94
N LEU A 130 -3.87 8.33 1.22
CA LEU A 130 -3.68 9.57 1.96
C LEU A 130 -4.50 9.55 3.24
N ILE A 131 -4.03 10.24 4.28
CA ILE A 131 -4.73 10.33 5.55
C ILE A 131 -4.88 11.79 5.95
N TYR A 132 -6.11 12.23 6.22
CA TYR A 132 -6.37 13.53 6.80
C TYR A 132 -6.68 13.45 8.29
N GLY A 133 -6.33 14.50 9.02
CA GLY A 133 -6.49 14.56 10.46
C GLY A 133 -5.34 13.93 11.24
N LEU A 134 -4.17 13.79 10.62
CA LEU A 134 -2.93 13.34 11.25
C LEU A 134 -2.41 14.38 12.29
N PRO A 135 -1.56 13.96 13.25
CA PRO A 135 -0.95 14.90 14.18
C PRO A 135 -0.15 15.97 13.44
N PHE A 136 -0.23 17.20 13.90
CA PHE A 136 0.39 18.42 13.37
C PHE A 136 -0.06 18.83 11.95
N GLN A 137 -0.94 18.09 11.30
CA GLN A 137 -1.46 18.42 9.99
C GLN A 137 -2.28 19.72 10.02
N THR A 138 -2.09 20.58 9.04
CA THR A 138 -2.81 21.85 8.85
C THR A 138 -3.59 21.84 7.54
N LEU A 139 -4.43 22.85 7.31
CA LEU A 139 -5.10 23.02 6.01
C LEU A 139 -4.11 23.33 4.90
N GLU A 140 -3.04 24.04 5.21
CA GLU A 140 -1.97 24.35 4.27
C GLU A 140 -1.19 23.09 3.91
N SER A 141 -0.72 22.31 4.90
CA SER A 141 0.05 21.09 4.63
C SER A 141 -0.74 20.02 3.87
N ILE A 142 -2.05 19.91 4.12
CA ILE A 142 -2.89 18.97 3.34
C ILE A 142 -3.10 19.47 1.91
N GLN A 143 -3.19 20.80 1.69
CA GLN A 143 -3.25 21.37 0.35
C GLN A 143 -1.97 21.07 -0.41
N ASP A 144 -0.80 21.33 0.19
CA ASP A 144 0.50 21.02 -0.42
C ASP A 144 0.61 19.53 -0.78
N THR A 145 0.13 18.64 0.12
CA THR A 145 0.08 17.20 -0.15
C THR A 145 -0.81 16.87 -1.37
N ILE A 146 -1.97 17.50 -1.49
CA ILE A 146 -2.86 17.30 -2.66
C ILE A 146 -2.22 17.85 -3.94
N ASP A 147 -1.53 18.97 -3.86
CA ASP A 147 -0.84 19.55 -5.01
C ASP A 147 0.28 18.61 -5.53
N TYR A 148 1.12 18.07 -4.65
CA TYR A 148 2.11 17.04 -4.99
C TYR A 148 1.48 15.76 -5.58
N VAL A 149 0.39 15.29 -4.99
CA VAL A 149 -0.34 14.14 -5.51
C VAL A 149 -0.89 14.42 -6.91
N SER A 150 -1.37 15.64 -7.14
CA SER A 150 -1.90 16.05 -8.44
C SER A 150 -0.84 16.08 -9.54
N GLU A 151 0.41 16.44 -9.21
CA GLU A 151 1.54 16.37 -10.15
C GLU A 151 1.83 14.92 -10.58
N LEU A 152 1.74 13.98 -9.64
CA LEU A 152 2.02 12.56 -9.89
C LEU A 152 0.88 11.83 -10.62
N MET A 153 -0.33 12.41 -10.65
CA MET A 153 -1.50 11.89 -11.36
C MET A 153 -1.79 10.40 -11.09
N PRO A 154 -2.02 9.98 -9.85
CA PRO A 154 -2.41 8.59 -9.59
C PRO A 154 -3.76 8.27 -10.23
N ASP A 155 -4.01 7.00 -10.55
CA ASP A 155 -5.27 6.55 -11.11
C ASP A 155 -6.40 6.59 -10.07
N ARG A 156 -6.06 6.46 -8.79
CA ARG A 156 -6.99 6.50 -7.66
C ARG A 156 -6.33 7.09 -6.43
N ILE A 157 -7.14 7.69 -5.59
CA ILE A 157 -6.75 8.16 -4.27
C ILE A 157 -7.72 7.56 -3.25
N ALA A 158 -7.17 6.90 -2.22
CA ALA A 158 -7.92 6.54 -1.03
C ALA A 158 -7.61 7.59 0.04
N PHE A 159 -8.63 8.34 0.46
CA PHE A 159 -8.49 9.46 1.39
C PHE A 159 -9.15 9.12 2.72
N TYR A 160 -8.35 8.67 3.68
CA TYR A 160 -8.81 8.13 4.95
C TYR A 160 -8.82 9.16 6.08
N SER A 161 -9.81 9.06 6.95
CA SER A 161 -9.85 9.80 8.20
C SER A 161 -8.96 9.14 9.25
N TYR A 162 -7.99 9.88 9.81
CA TYR A 162 -7.17 9.38 10.91
C TYR A 162 -8.01 9.04 12.15
N ALA A 163 -7.75 7.88 12.75
CA ALA A 163 -8.32 7.45 14.01
C ALA A 163 -7.23 7.33 15.09
N HIS A 164 -7.37 8.08 16.19
CA HIS A 164 -6.45 8.04 17.33
C HIS A 164 -6.87 6.95 18.32
N VAL A 165 -6.12 5.85 18.31
CA VAL A 165 -6.39 4.64 19.12
C VAL A 165 -5.10 4.13 19.81
N PRO A 166 -4.45 4.96 20.67
CA PRO A 166 -3.14 4.65 21.24
C PRO A 166 -3.12 3.41 22.14
N TRP A 167 -4.30 2.96 22.60
CA TRP A 167 -4.44 1.72 23.34
C TRP A 167 -4.31 0.47 22.46
N GLN A 168 -4.57 0.57 21.17
CA GLN A 168 -4.41 -0.52 20.18
C GLN A 168 -3.13 -0.36 19.35
N ARG A 169 -2.69 0.87 19.10
CA ARG A 169 -1.54 1.21 18.25
C ARG A 169 -0.46 1.93 19.04
N PRO A 170 0.54 1.21 19.60
CA PRO A 170 1.58 1.80 20.46
C PRO A 170 2.33 2.98 19.83
N GLY A 171 2.56 2.99 18.51
CA GLY A 171 3.20 4.09 17.80
C GLY A 171 2.45 5.43 17.92
N GLN A 172 1.14 5.39 18.16
CA GLN A 172 0.33 6.60 18.38
C GLN A 172 0.50 7.22 19.78
N ARG A 173 1.32 6.64 20.65
CA ARG A 173 1.65 7.20 21.97
C ARG A 173 2.74 8.27 21.91
N ALA A 174 3.37 8.47 20.74
CA ALA A 174 4.41 9.50 20.56
C ALA A 174 3.84 10.93 20.54
N TYR A 175 2.52 11.08 20.43
CA TYR A 175 1.79 12.35 20.40
C TYR A 175 0.46 12.19 21.15
N SER A 176 -0.23 13.30 21.38
CA SER A 176 -1.45 13.37 22.17
C SER A 176 -2.62 13.95 21.35
N GLU A 177 -3.83 13.91 21.90
CA GLU A 177 -5.00 14.55 21.28
C GLU A 177 -4.83 16.07 21.03
N LYS A 178 -3.93 16.73 21.78
CA LYS A 178 -3.63 18.16 21.60
C LYS A 178 -2.89 18.46 20.32
N ASP A 179 -2.20 17.46 19.77
CA ASP A 179 -1.41 17.55 18.55
C ASP A 179 -2.25 17.26 17.30
N LEU A 180 -3.51 16.83 17.50
CA LEU A 180 -4.45 16.53 16.42
C LEU A 180 -5.24 17.77 15.98
N PRO A 181 -5.60 17.86 14.70
CA PRO A 181 -6.51 18.91 14.24
C PRO A 181 -7.86 18.83 14.96
N LYS A 182 -8.40 19.99 15.31
CA LYS A 182 -9.74 20.09 15.89
C LYS A 182 -10.79 19.50 14.95
N PRO A 183 -11.92 18.98 15.45
CA PRO A 183 -12.96 18.35 14.63
C PRO A 183 -13.46 19.20 13.46
N GLU A 184 -13.56 20.52 13.66
CA GLU A 184 -13.94 21.47 12.61
C GLU A 184 -12.90 21.55 11.50
N MET A 185 -11.62 21.64 11.85
CA MET A 185 -10.51 21.63 10.90
C MET A 185 -10.46 20.31 10.14
N LYS A 186 -10.62 19.19 10.83
CA LYS A 186 -10.65 17.86 10.21
C LYS A 186 -11.79 17.72 9.18
N ARG A 187 -12.96 18.31 9.46
CA ARG A 187 -14.06 18.38 8.48
C ARG A 187 -13.70 19.21 7.24
N ARG A 188 -13.00 20.33 7.43
CA ARG A 188 -12.51 21.14 6.29
C ARG A 188 -11.46 20.38 5.47
N MET A 189 -10.55 19.67 6.12
CA MET A 189 -9.57 18.81 5.41
C MET A 189 -10.26 17.76 4.52
N ASN A 190 -11.36 17.15 4.99
CA ASN A 190 -12.10 16.19 4.19
C ASN A 190 -12.65 16.76 2.87
N GLN A 191 -12.89 18.07 2.81
CA GLN A 191 -13.39 18.74 1.61
C GLN A 191 -12.36 18.82 0.48
N PHE A 192 -11.06 18.73 0.79
CA PHE A 192 -10.00 18.69 -0.22
C PHE A 192 -9.98 17.37 -1.03
N GLY A 193 -10.54 16.30 -0.50
CA GLY A 193 -10.61 15.01 -1.17
C GLY A 193 -11.90 14.77 -1.97
N GLN A 194 -12.73 15.79 -2.09
CA GLN A 194 -13.99 15.77 -2.84
C GLN A 194 -13.86 16.48 -4.18
#